data_4661b6a1b9f394566d00aade213aea45
#
_entry.id   4661b6a1b9f394566d00aade213aea45
#
_cell.length_a   1.000
_cell.length_b   1.000
_cell.length_c   1.000
_cell.angle_alpha   90.00
_cell.angle_beta   90.00
_cell.angle_gamma   90.00
#
_symmetry.space_group_name_H-M   'P 1'
#
loop_
_entity.id
_entity.type
_entity.pdbx_description
1 polymer ?
#
loop_
_entity_poly.entity_id
_entity_poly.type
_entity_poly.pdbx_seq_one_letter_code
_entity_poly.pdbx_strand_id
1 'polypeptide(L)'
;MKYDMAGDGAVIGLMKALAGRKARTNAVGVVGLVENMPDGNAQRPGDVVTTMSGQTIEVINTDAEGRLVLSDALWYTHKTFKPKFMVDLATLTGAIIVSLGTYQAGLFSNNDELAERLVAAGKASSEELWRLPLSGRYDKDINSDIADMKNVGKGREAGSITAAQLLERFVGDTPWAHLDIAGMAWMKRGDNPIVPKGASGFGVRLLDRLVADYYES
;
A
#
# COMPACT_ATOMS: atom_id res chain seq x y z
N MET A 1 2.09 4.23 -15.33
CA MET A 1 1.47 2.87 -15.31
C MET A 1 2.49 1.71 -15.28
N LYS A 2 3.44 1.55 -16.21
CA LYS A 2 4.34 0.36 -16.25
C LYS A 2 5.24 0.16 -15.01
N TYR A 3 5.47 1.20 -14.23
CA TYR A 3 6.21 1.14 -12.96
C TYR A 3 5.27 1.14 -11.74
N ASP A 4 3.99 1.43 -11.94
CA ASP A 4 2.98 1.56 -10.90
C ASP A 4 2.25 0.23 -10.66
N MET A 5 3.05 -0.81 -10.44
CA MET A 5 2.61 -2.19 -10.23
C MET A 5 3.57 -2.97 -9.30
N ALA A 6 4.48 -2.26 -8.64
CA ALA A 6 5.51 -2.94 -7.84
C ALA A 6 4.94 -3.60 -6.58
N GLY A 7 3.83 -3.09 -6.04
CA GLY A 7 3.10 -3.74 -4.95
C GLY A 7 2.57 -5.10 -5.35
N ASP A 8 1.94 -5.21 -6.51
CA ASP A 8 1.46 -6.50 -7.06
C ASP A 8 2.62 -7.46 -7.29
N GLY A 9 3.73 -6.93 -7.86
CA GLY A 9 4.96 -7.69 -8.05
C GLY A 9 5.54 -8.24 -6.74
N ALA A 10 5.49 -7.45 -5.67
CA ALA A 10 5.94 -7.87 -4.34
C ALA A 10 5.04 -8.95 -3.76
N VAL A 11 3.72 -8.82 -3.87
CA VAL A 11 2.75 -9.85 -3.42
C VAL A 11 2.96 -11.16 -4.16
N ILE A 12 3.05 -11.14 -5.49
CA ILE A 12 3.31 -12.34 -6.30
C ILE A 12 4.65 -12.97 -5.93
N GLY A 13 5.69 -12.13 -5.76
CA GLY A 13 7.02 -12.58 -5.34
C GLY A 13 7.03 -13.24 -3.97
N LEU A 14 6.33 -12.66 -3.01
CA LEU A 14 6.15 -13.21 -1.67
C LEU A 14 5.43 -14.57 -1.71
N MET A 15 4.31 -14.65 -2.40
CA MET A 15 3.55 -15.92 -2.51
C MET A 15 4.38 -17.03 -3.15
N LYS A 16 5.20 -16.70 -4.15
CA LYS A 16 6.16 -17.62 -4.75
C LYS A 16 7.23 -18.07 -3.75
N ALA A 17 7.77 -17.14 -2.94
CA ALA A 17 8.78 -17.46 -1.92
C ALA A 17 8.22 -18.37 -0.84
N LEU A 18 7.06 -18.03 -0.27
CA LEU A 18 6.38 -18.82 0.75
C LEU A 18 6.07 -20.25 0.26
N ALA A 19 5.53 -20.37 -0.95
CA ALA A 19 5.24 -21.67 -1.55
C ALA A 19 6.54 -22.47 -1.83
N GLY A 20 7.57 -21.82 -2.36
CA GLY A 20 8.85 -22.45 -2.71
C GLY A 20 9.58 -23.03 -1.50
N ARG A 21 9.57 -22.34 -0.35
CA ARG A 21 10.16 -22.82 0.90
C ARG A 21 9.19 -23.62 1.78
N LYS A 22 7.96 -23.83 1.30
CA LYS A 22 6.92 -24.60 2.02
C LYS A 22 6.63 -23.99 3.40
N ALA A 23 6.49 -22.68 3.47
CA ALA A 23 6.18 -21.95 4.71
C ALA A 23 4.91 -22.50 5.37
N ARG A 24 4.98 -22.77 6.67
CA ARG A 24 3.84 -23.27 7.46
C ARG A 24 2.94 -22.12 7.92
N THR A 25 2.33 -21.45 6.96
CA THR A 25 1.45 -20.31 7.20
C THR A 25 0.23 -20.37 6.28
N ASN A 26 -0.89 -19.81 6.74
CA ASN A 26 -2.07 -19.61 5.91
C ASN A 26 -2.05 -18.16 5.39
N ALA A 27 -1.59 -17.96 4.18
CA ALA A 27 -1.46 -16.65 3.54
C ALA A 27 -2.31 -16.56 2.27
N VAL A 28 -2.90 -15.40 2.03
CA VAL A 28 -3.64 -15.06 0.82
C VAL A 28 -3.00 -13.83 0.20
N GLY A 29 -2.66 -13.91 -1.09
CA GLY A 29 -2.21 -12.78 -1.88
C GLY A 29 -3.36 -12.25 -2.73
N VAL A 30 -3.64 -10.96 -2.65
CA VAL A 30 -4.63 -10.26 -3.49
C VAL A 30 -3.90 -9.17 -4.26
N VAL A 31 -4.15 -9.07 -5.57
CA VAL A 31 -3.58 -8.05 -6.45
C VAL A 31 -4.68 -7.32 -7.19
N GLY A 32 -4.57 -6.00 -7.30
CA GLY A 32 -5.53 -5.15 -8.00
C GLY A 32 -4.95 -4.70 -9.34
N LEU A 33 -5.38 -5.33 -10.43
CA LEU A 33 -4.86 -5.06 -11.77
C LEU A 33 -5.85 -4.21 -12.56
N VAL A 34 -5.45 -2.97 -12.85
CA VAL A 34 -6.26 -2.02 -13.63
C VAL A 34 -5.38 -1.25 -14.63
N GLU A 35 -6.01 -0.63 -15.60
CA GLU A 35 -5.39 0.37 -16.45
C GLU A 35 -5.96 1.75 -16.13
N ASN A 36 -5.07 2.74 -16.01
CA ASN A 36 -5.42 4.16 -15.88
C ASN A 36 -4.77 4.93 -17.04
N MET A 37 -5.47 5.01 -18.14
CA MET A 37 -4.97 5.59 -19.40
C MET A 37 -5.93 6.66 -19.91
N PRO A 38 -5.43 7.69 -20.65
CA PRO A 38 -6.29 8.63 -21.35
C PRO A 38 -7.21 7.88 -22.34
N ASP A 39 -8.51 7.99 -22.13
CA ASP A 39 -9.53 7.32 -22.93
C ASP A 39 -10.84 8.12 -22.89
N GLY A 40 -11.73 7.88 -23.86
CA GLY A 40 -13.06 8.50 -23.89
C GLY A 40 -13.96 8.09 -22.71
N ASN A 41 -13.71 6.93 -22.09
CA ASN A 41 -14.42 6.40 -20.91
C ASN A 41 -13.62 6.53 -19.63
N ALA A 42 -12.43 7.18 -19.65
CA ALA A 42 -11.63 7.37 -18.45
C ALA A 42 -12.36 8.19 -17.38
N GLN A 43 -12.06 7.94 -16.13
CA GLN A 43 -12.53 8.77 -15.01
C GLN A 43 -12.09 10.22 -15.17
N ARG A 44 -12.92 11.14 -14.73
CA ARG A 44 -12.68 12.59 -14.81
C ARG A 44 -12.67 13.21 -13.43
N PRO A 45 -11.91 14.28 -13.22
CA PRO A 45 -12.05 15.07 -12.01
C PRO A 45 -13.51 15.55 -11.82
N GLY A 46 -14.07 15.34 -10.63
CA GLY A 46 -15.47 15.61 -10.32
C GLY A 46 -16.39 14.39 -10.40
N ASP A 47 -15.92 13.25 -10.95
CA ASP A 47 -16.68 12.00 -10.89
C ASP A 47 -16.78 11.51 -9.44
N VAL A 48 -17.92 10.89 -9.11
CA VAL A 48 -18.13 10.19 -7.84
C VAL A 48 -18.28 8.70 -8.13
N VAL A 49 -17.41 7.89 -7.55
CA VAL A 49 -17.43 6.44 -7.70
C VAL A 49 -17.92 5.76 -6.44
N THR A 50 -18.66 4.67 -6.60
CA THR A 50 -19.10 3.82 -5.49
C THR A 50 -18.15 2.63 -5.36
N THR A 51 -17.57 2.47 -4.20
CA THR A 51 -16.67 1.35 -3.87
C THR A 51 -17.45 0.07 -3.55
N MET A 52 -16.74 -1.06 -3.51
CA MET A 52 -17.32 -2.35 -3.09
C MET A 52 -17.90 -2.31 -1.66
N SER A 53 -17.44 -1.41 -0.81
CA SER A 53 -18.00 -1.20 0.54
C SER A 53 -19.36 -0.50 0.54
N GLY A 54 -19.74 0.13 -0.57
CA GLY A 54 -20.88 1.03 -0.70
C GLY A 54 -20.57 2.48 -0.38
N GLN A 55 -19.39 2.81 0.14
CA GLN A 55 -18.93 4.18 0.34
C GLN A 55 -18.61 4.83 -1.00
N THR A 56 -18.81 6.14 -1.08
CA THR A 56 -18.57 6.93 -2.29
C THR A 56 -17.28 7.74 -2.18
N ILE A 57 -16.55 7.84 -3.29
CA ILE A 57 -15.30 8.62 -3.37
C ILE A 57 -15.41 9.63 -4.52
N GLU A 58 -15.24 10.91 -4.20
CA GLU A 58 -15.07 11.97 -5.18
C GLU A 58 -13.65 11.91 -5.76
N VAL A 59 -13.54 11.82 -7.07
CA VAL A 59 -12.27 11.83 -7.79
C VAL A 59 -11.87 13.26 -8.06
N ILE A 60 -10.92 13.79 -7.30
CA ILE A 60 -10.34 15.12 -7.52
C ILE A 60 -9.14 15.04 -8.47
N ASN A 61 -8.33 13.99 -8.32
CA ASN A 61 -7.15 13.74 -9.13
C ASN A 61 -7.19 12.32 -9.67
N THR A 62 -7.21 12.18 -10.99
CA THR A 62 -7.25 10.87 -11.67
C THR A 62 -5.93 10.10 -11.58
N ASP A 63 -4.81 10.76 -11.22
CA ASP A 63 -3.51 10.13 -10.92
C ASP A 63 -3.42 9.63 -9.46
N ALA A 64 -4.54 9.66 -8.74
CA ALA A 64 -4.70 9.06 -7.41
C ALA A 64 -5.68 7.86 -7.48
N GLU A 65 -5.56 7.05 -8.52
CA GLU A 65 -6.40 5.88 -8.78
C GLU A 65 -6.02 4.68 -7.92
N GLY A 66 -4.74 4.54 -7.58
CA GLY A 66 -4.24 3.38 -6.82
C GLY A 66 -4.97 3.18 -5.49
N ARG A 67 -5.34 4.26 -4.80
CA ARG A 67 -6.13 4.18 -3.57
C ARG A 67 -7.58 3.77 -3.80
N LEU A 68 -8.15 4.00 -4.98
CA LEU A 68 -9.48 3.51 -5.35
C LEU A 68 -9.44 1.99 -5.54
N VAL A 69 -8.43 1.49 -6.24
CA VAL A 69 -8.21 0.05 -6.44
C VAL A 69 -7.96 -0.65 -5.11
N LEU A 70 -7.08 -0.09 -4.28
CA LEU A 70 -6.74 -0.65 -2.97
C LEU A 70 -7.93 -0.63 -2.00
N SER A 71 -8.81 0.38 -2.05
CA SER A 71 -10.00 0.41 -1.20
C SER A 71 -10.87 -0.83 -1.40
N ASP A 72 -11.09 -1.23 -2.65
CA ASP A 72 -11.87 -2.42 -2.98
C ASP A 72 -11.12 -3.72 -2.66
N ALA A 73 -9.82 -3.79 -2.95
CA ALA A 73 -9.00 -4.95 -2.63
C ALA A 73 -8.93 -5.22 -1.11
N LEU A 74 -8.76 -4.16 -0.31
CA LEU A 74 -8.73 -4.25 1.15
C LEU A 74 -10.09 -4.64 1.73
N TRP A 75 -11.17 -4.01 1.25
CA TRP A 75 -12.52 -4.35 1.69
C TRP A 75 -12.90 -5.79 1.33
N TYR A 76 -12.59 -6.22 0.10
CA TYR A 76 -12.78 -7.59 -0.33
C TYR A 76 -12.02 -8.58 0.56
N THR A 77 -10.77 -8.28 0.85
CA THR A 77 -9.91 -9.11 1.70
C THR A 77 -10.46 -9.21 3.12
N HIS A 78 -10.80 -8.08 3.73
CA HIS A 78 -11.41 -8.01 5.07
C HIS A 78 -12.69 -8.83 5.16
N LYS A 79 -13.61 -8.66 4.21
CA LYS A 79 -14.93 -9.33 4.25
C LYS A 79 -14.87 -10.81 3.90
N THR A 80 -14.06 -11.17 2.89
CA THR A 80 -14.04 -12.53 2.35
C THR A 80 -13.19 -13.47 3.19
N PHE A 81 -12.00 -13.04 3.57
CA PHE A 81 -11.02 -13.92 4.22
C PHE A 81 -10.97 -13.75 5.73
N LYS A 82 -11.46 -12.61 6.27
CA LYS A 82 -11.42 -12.28 7.72
C LYS A 82 -10.03 -12.55 8.31
N PRO A 83 -8.99 -11.94 7.75
CA PRO A 83 -7.61 -12.25 8.12
C PRO A 83 -7.30 -11.76 9.53
N LYS A 84 -6.30 -12.39 10.18
CA LYS A 84 -5.78 -11.93 11.47
C LYS A 84 -5.09 -10.55 11.36
N PHE A 85 -4.51 -10.26 10.22
CA PHE A 85 -3.95 -8.95 9.85
C PHE A 85 -3.81 -8.85 8.33
N MET A 86 -3.65 -7.63 7.83
CA MET A 86 -3.38 -7.33 6.42
C MET A 86 -2.14 -6.45 6.29
N VAL A 87 -1.37 -6.67 5.23
CA VAL A 87 -0.31 -5.75 4.80
C VAL A 87 -0.50 -5.51 3.32
N ASP A 88 -0.62 -4.26 2.91
CA ASP A 88 -0.61 -3.88 1.50
C ASP A 88 0.63 -3.06 1.15
N LEU A 89 1.04 -3.15 -0.11
CA LEU A 89 2.16 -2.41 -0.68
C LEU A 89 1.71 -1.75 -1.97
N ALA A 90 2.05 -0.48 -2.13
CA ALA A 90 1.80 0.23 -3.39
C ALA A 90 2.84 1.32 -3.63
N THR A 91 3.07 1.62 -4.89
CA THR A 91 3.75 2.83 -5.35
C THR A 91 2.79 4.02 -5.28
N LEU A 92 2.27 4.30 -4.08
CA LEU A 92 1.02 5.03 -3.94
C LEU A 92 1.17 6.54 -4.13
N THR A 93 2.27 7.13 -3.61
CA THR A 93 2.37 8.59 -3.62
C THR A 93 3.75 9.11 -4.00
N GLY A 94 3.78 10.18 -4.79
CA GLY A 94 4.99 10.99 -4.96
C GLY A 94 5.40 11.71 -3.66
N ALA A 95 4.46 11.93 -2.74
CA ALA A 95 4.71 12.61 -1.47
C ALA A 95 5.66 11.82 -0.56
N ILE A 96 5.64 10.50 -0.58
CA ILE A 96 6.57 9.69 0.21
C ILE A 96 8.03 9.86 -0.27
N ILE A 97 8.22 10.04 -1.58
CA ILE A 97 9.56 10.30 -2.14
C ILE A 97 10.10 11.65 -1.67
N VAL A 98 9.22 12.65 -1.55
CA VAL A 98 9.60 13.96 -1.00
C VAL A 98 10.00 13.85 0.47
N SER A 99 9.31 12.99 1.24
CA SER A 99 9.56 12.81 2.68
C SER A 99 10.77 11.95 2.99
N LEU A 100 10.93 10.80 2.31
CA LEU A 100 11.90 9.75 2.67
C LEU A 100 12.94 9.49 1.57
N GLY A 101 12.80 10.13 0.41
CA GLY A 101 13.68 9.88 -0.73
C GLY A 101 13.54 8.47 -1.28
N THR A 102 14.68 7.85 -1.58
CA THR A 102 14.80 6.48 -2.09
C THR A 102 15.57 5.57 -1.12
N TYR A 103 15.46 5.85 0.18
CA TYR A 103 16.22 5.14 1.22
C TYR A 103 15.35 4.25 2.09
N GLN A 104 14.10 4.66 2.32
CA GLN A 104 13.14 3.94 3.16
C GLN A 104 11.75 4.02 2.55
N ALA A 105 10.93 2.99 2.76
CA ALA A 105 9.51 3.05 2.43
C ALA A 105 8.71 3.63 3.62
N GLY A 106 7.58 4.29 3.30
CA GLY A 106 6.65 4.76 4.32
C GLY A 106 5.84 3.60 4.89
N LEU A 107 5.73 3.53 6.21
CA LEU A 107 4.87 2.59 6.93
C LEU A 107 3.76 3.35 7.64
N PHE A 108 2.52 2.92 7.42
CA PHE A 108 1.33 3.38 8.13
C PHE A 108 0.63 2.16 8.74
N SER A 109 0.09 2.27 9.95
CA SER A 109 -0.57 1.13 10.58
C SER A 109 -1.52 1.59 11.69
N ASN A 110 -2.65 0.89 11.81
CA ASN A 110 -3.59 1.00 12.92
C ASN A 110 -3.22 0.07 14.09
N ASN A 111 -2.11 -0.68 14.00
CA ASN A 111 -1.67 -1.64 15.01
C ASN A 111 -0.17 -1.51 15.29
N ASP A 112 0.19 -1.22 16.55
CA ASP A 112 1.58 -0.95 16.93
C ASP A 112 2.45 -2.20 16.86
N GLU A 113 1.94 -3.36 17.29
CA GLU A 113 2.68 -4.62 17.26
C GLU A 113 3.04 -5.04 15.83
N LEU A 114 2.08 -4.91 14.90
CA LEU A 114 2.33 -5.19 13.48
C LEU A 114 3.36 -4.23 12.91
N ALA A 115 3.28 -2.94 13.26
CA ALA A 115 4.24 -1.93 12.80
C ALA A 115 5.66 -2.22 13.31
N GLU A 116 5.80 -2.58 14.58
CA GLU A 116 7.10 -2.92 15.19
C GLU A 116 7.72 -4.16 14.55
N ARG A 117 6.93 -5.21 14.30
CA ARG A 117 7.36 -6.43 13.62
C ARG A 117 7.82 -6.15 12.19
N LEU A 118 7.09 -5.31 11.45
CA LEU A 118 7.45 -4.88 10.10
C LEU A 118 8.78 -4.10 10.10
N VAL A 119 8.96 -3.15 11.01
CA VAL A 119 10.21 -2.40 11.14
C VAL A 119 11.39 -3.33 11.47
N ALA A 120 11.19 -4.30 12.37
CA ALA A 120 12.22 -5.28 12.73
C ALA A 120 12.60 -6.16 11.52
N ALA A 121 11.60 -6.69 10.81
CA ALA A 121 11.80 -7.49 9.59
C ALA A 121 12.49 -6.68 8.49
N GLY A 122 12.10 -5.42 8.32
CA GLY A 122 12.72 -4.50 7.36
C GLY A 122 14.21 -4.29 7.63
N LYS A 123 14.58 -4.04 8.88
CA LYS A 123 15.99 -3.93 9.30
C LYS A 123 16.77 -5.23 9.04
N ALA A 124 16.18 -6.37 9.36
CA ALA A 124 16.84 -7.68 9.19
C ALA A 124 17.03 -8.06 7.70
N SER A 125 16.16 -7.55 6.81
CA SER A 125 16.22 -7.82 5.35
C SER A 125 16.91 -6.72 4.54
N SER A 126 17.36 -5.63 5.18
CA SER A 126 17.86 -4.40 4.52
C SER A 126 16.82 -3.77 3.57
N GLU A 127 15.55 -3.84 3.96
CA GLU A 127 14.40 -3.18 3.32
C GLU A 127 13.73 -2.27 4.35
N GLU A 128 14.39 -1.16 4.67
CA GLU A 128 14.04 -0.33 5.81
C GLU A 128 12.73 0.43 5.62
N LEU A 129 12.01 0.60 6.74
CA LEU A 129 10.75 1.30 6.83
C LEU A 129 10.85 2.47 7.81
N TRP A 130 10.11 3.54 7.52
CA TRP A 130 9.88 4.62 8.47
C TRP A 130 8.39 4.81 8.73
N ARG A 131 7.99 4.67 10.00
CA ARG A 131 6.58 4.81 10.39
C ARG A 131 6.16 6.28 10.41
N LEU A 132 5.06 6.59 9.72
CA LEU A 132 4.38 7.87 9.66
C LEU A 132 3.03 7.79 10.40
N PRO A 133 2.49 8.91 10.89
CA PRO A 133 1.29 8.91 11.72
C PRO A 133 0.00 8.68 10.92
N LEU A 134 -0.99 8.09 11.60
CA LEU A 134 -2.41 8.15 11.25
C LEU A 134 -3.13 8.92 12.36
N SER A 135 -4.12 9.72 12.04
CA SER A 135 -4.96 10.37 13.04
C SER A 135 -6.25 10.94 12.47
N GLY A 136 -7.26 11.12 13.32
CA GLY A 136 -8.53 11.72 12.94
C GLY A 136 -8.45 13.17 12.42
N ARG A 137 -7.30 13.85 12.54
CA ARG A 137 -7.08 15.15 11.91
C ARG A 137 -6.86 15.00 10.41
N TYR A 138 -6.02 14.05 10.01
CA TYR A 138 -5.78 13.74 8.59
C TYR A 138 -7.00 13.08 7.94
N ASP A 139 -7.76 12.29 8.71
CA ASP A 139 -9.01 11.68 8.24
C ASP A 139 -10.04 12.74 7.80
N LYS A 140 -10.15 13.85 8.55
CA LYS A 140 -11.03 14.98 8.16
C LYS A 140 -10.62 15.66 6.87
N ASP A 141 -9.35 15.62 6.50
CA ASP A 141 -8.83 16.30 5.31
C ASP A 141 -9.27 15.63 4.00
N ILE A 142 -9.74 14.39 4.07
CA ILE A 142 -10.28 13.64 2.94
C ILE A 142 -11.82 13.63 2.88
N ASN A 143 -12.52 14.35 3.74
CA ASN A 143 -13.97 14.47 3.63
C ASN A 143 -14.34 15.26 2.38
N SER A 144 -15.39 14.83 1.68
CA SER A 144 -15.96 15.50 0.51
C SER A 144 -17.28 16.21 0.87
N ASP A 145 -17.65 17.20 0.09
CA ASP A 145 -18.95 17.87 0.21
C ASP A 145 -20.06 17.14 -0.57
N ILE A 146 -19.70 16.24 -1.50
CA ILE A 146 -20.62 15.55 -2.43
C ILE A 146 -20.53 14.03 -2.38
N ALA A 147 -19.60 13.48 -1.60
CA ALA A 147 -19.38 12.05 -1.41
C ALA A 147 -18.96 11.76 0.04
N ASP A 148 -18.83 10.50 0.43
CA ASP A 148 -18.34 10.14 1.78
C ASP A 148 -16.89 10.60 1.99
N MET A 149 -16.10 10.60 0.92
CA MET A 149 -14.71 11.07 0.94
C MET A 149 -14.25 11.51 -0.45
N LYS A 150 -13.06 12.10 -0.53
CA LYS A 150 -12.38 12.44 -1.78
C LYS A 150 -11.01 11.76 -1.85
N ASN A 151 -10.53 11.50 -3.05
CA ASN A 151 -9.31 10.72 -3.25
C ASN A 151 -8.00 11.48 -3.00
N VAL A 152 -8.04 12.75 -2.62
CA VAL A 152 -6.87 13.54 -2.21
C VAL A 152 -7.17 14.40 -0.98
N GLY A 153 -6.15 14.72 -0.20
CA GLY A 153 -6.26 15.62 0.93
C GLY A 153 -6.18 17.10 0.53
N LYS A 154 -5.65 17.95 1.41
CA LYS A 154 -5.51 19.39 1.21
C LYS A 154 -4.26 19.71 0.40
N GLY A 155 -4.42 20.00 -0.88
CA GLY A 155 -3.34 20.45 -1.74
C GLY A 155 -2.14 19.49 -1.71
N ARG A 156 -0.97 20.01 -1.30
CA ARG A 156 0.28 19.22 -1.23
C ARG A 156 0.63 18.74 0.19
N GLU A 157 -0.21 19.05 1.18
CA GLU A 157 0.06 18.74 2.59
C GLU A 157 -0.21 17.27 2.90
N ALA A 158 0.69 16.63 3.63
CA ALA A 158 0.53 15.27 4.17
C ALA A 158 0.05 14.21 3.15
N GLY A 159 0.45 14.32 1.87
CA GLY A 159 -0.14 13.53 0.78
C GLY A 159 -0.05 12.01 0.97
N SER A 160 1.06 11.48 1.51
CA SER A 160 1.20 10.05 1.82
C SER A 160 0.35 9.64 3.02
N ILE A 161 0.20 10.52 4.02
CA ILE A 161 -0.59 10.25 5.22
C ILE A 161 -2.08 10.21 4.86
N THR A 162 -2.57 11.19 4.10
CA THR A 162 -3.98 11.24 3.69
C THR A 162 -4.35 10.11 2.73
N ALA A 163 -3.39 9.61 1.92
CA ALA A 163 -3.59 8.43 1.11
C ALA A 163 -3.79 7.17 1.99
N ALA A 164 -2.90 6.94 2.95
CA ALA A 164 -3.03 5.84 3.91
C ALA A 164 -4.30 5.97 4.78
N GLN A 165 -4.65 7.20 5.17
CA GLN A 165 -5.88 7.48 5.93
C GLN A 165 -7.15 7.10 5.17
N LEU A 166 -7.16 7.29 3.83
CA LEU A 166 -8.26 6.82 2.99
C LEU A 166 -8.35 5.29 3.03
N LEU A 167 -7.23 4.58 2.89
CA LEU A 167 -7.20 3.12 2.92
C LEU A 167 -7.68 2.56 4.26
N GLU A 168 -7.36 3.23 5.38
CA GLU A 168 -7.81 2.82 6.72
C GLU A 168 -9.33 2.71 6.83
N ARG A 169 -10.10 3.51 6.08
CA ARG A 169 -11.57 3.43 6.05
C ARG A 169 -12.13 2.12 5.47
N PHE A 170 -11.28 1.30 4.83
CA PHE A 170 -11.69 0.06 4.16
C PHE A 170 -11.16 -1.22 4.80
N VAL A 171 -10.46 -1.13 5.93
CA VAL A 171 -9.87 -2.30 6.60
C VAL A 171 -10.71 -2.81 7.77
N GLY A 172 -11.76 -2.06 8.17
CA GLY A 172 -12.60 -2.40 9.32
C GLY A 172 -11.78 -2.43 10.62
N ASP A 173 -11.99 -3.46 11.42
CA ASP A 173 -11.29 -3.71 12.69
C ASP A 173 -10.04 -4.60 12.53
N THR A 174 -9.70 -4.97 11.29
CA THR A 174 -8.52 -5.81 11.02
C THR A 174 -7.23 -5.05 11.32
N PRO A 175 -6.28 -5.60 12.10
CA PRO A 175 -4.93 -5.08 12.19
C PRO A 175 -4.32 -4.94 10.79
N TRP A 176 -3.86 -3.74 10.46
CA TRP A 176 -3.46 -3.42 9.11
C TRP A 176 -2.22 -2.55 9.06
N ALA A 177 -1.43 -2.73 8.01
CA ALA A 177 -0.32 -1.87 7.66
C ALA A 177 -0.29 -1.62 6.15
N HIS A 178 -0.03 -0.37 5.77
CA HIS A 178 0.27 0.07 4.41
C HIS A 178 1.75 0.41 4.28
N LEU A 179 2.38 -0.08 3.21
CA LEU A 179 3.74 0.27 2.82
C LEU A 179 3.71 1.09 1.53
N ASP A 180 3.96 2.40 1.63
CA ASP A 180 4.16 3.23 0.43
C ASP A 180 5.59 3.06 -0.08
N ILE A 181 5.73 2.28 -1.14
CA ILE A 181 7.01 1.86 -1.71
C ILE A 181 7.42 2.67 -2.95
N ALA A 182 6.77 3.79 -3.23
CA ALA A 182 7.01 4.57 -4.46
C ALA A 182 8.49 4.96 -4.62
N GLY A 183 9.20 5.29 -3.53
CA GLY A 183 10.62 5.60 -3.56
C GLY A 183 11.55 4.39 -3.69
N MET A 184 11.05 3.18 -3.40
CA MET A 184 11.84 1.96 -3.27
C MET A 184 11.66 0.97 -4.43
N ALA A 185 10.62 1.16 -5.24
CA ALA A 185 10.22 0.19 -6.26
C ALA A 185 11.17 0.09 -7.45
N TRP A 186 11.88 1.19 -7.78
CA TRP A 186 12.72 1.26 -8.97
C TRP A 186 14.07 1.90 -8.71
N MET A 187 15.14 1.13 -8.93
CA MET A 187 16.52 1.59 -8.74
C MET A 187 17.09 2.17 -10.04
N LYS A 188 17.50 3.45 -9.99
CA LYS A 188 18.16 4.12 -11.14
C LYS A 188 19.57 3.59 -11.37
N ARG A 189 20.25 3.09 -10.34
CA ARG A 189 21.59 2.50 -10.36
C ARG A 189 21.58 1.16 -9.67
N GLY A 190 22.43 0.24 -10.11
CA GLY A 190 22.60 -1.09 -9.52
C GLY A 190 23.84 -1.12 -8.60
N ASP A 191 23.84 -0.29 -7.56
CA ASP A 191 24.99 -0.16 -6.66
C ASP A 191 25.02 -1.26 -5.58
N ASN A 192 23.95 -2.05 -5.48
CA ASN A 192 23.83 -3.16 -4.55
C ASN A 192 23.77 -4.49 -5.32
N PRO A 193 24.64 -5.47 -5.05
CA PRO A 193 24.61 -6.76 -5.72
C PRO A 193 23.28 -7.54 -5.62
N ILE A 194 22.53 -7.28 -4.53
CA ILE A 194 21.23 -7.93 -4.26
C ILE A 194 20.09 -7.22 -4.95
N VAL A 195 20.25 -5.92 -5.23
CA VAL A 195 19.21 -5.08 -5.84
C VAL A 195 19.74 -4.50 -7.14
N PRO A 196 19.45 -5.13 -8.28
CA PRO A 196 19.93 -4.67 -9.59
C PRO A 196 19.25 -3.34 -9.98
N LYS A 197 19.80 -2.70 -11.01
CA LYS A 197 19.13 -1.58 -11.68
C LYS A 197 17.78 -2.07 -12.23
N GLY A 198 16.74 -1.26 -12.06
CA GLY A 198 15.38 -1.57 -12.48
C GLY A 198 14.47 -1.89 -11.30
N ALA A 199 13.54 -2.81 -11.47
CA ALA A 199 12.62 -3.25 -10.43
C ALA A 199 13.37 -3.88 -9.26
N SER A 200 13.15 -3.38 -8.05
CA SER A 200 13.89 -3.79 -6.85
C SER A 200 13.34 -5.06 -6.20
N GLY A 201 12.05 -5.36 -6.41
CA GLY A 201 11.35 -6.39 -5.65
C GLY A 201 11.24 -6.06 -4.15
N PHE A 202 11.30 -4.77 -3.79
CA PHE A 202 11.15 -4.31 -2.40
C PHE A 202 9.87 -4.87 -1.77
N GLY A 203 9.99 -5.33 -0.55
CA GLY A 203 8.90 -5.91 0.23
C GLY A 203 8.88 -7.44 0.22
N VAL A 204 9.43 -8.11 -0.79
CA VAL A 204 9.43 -9.58 -0.84
C VAL A 204 10.26 -10.17 0.31
N ARG A 205 11.50 -9.72 0.49
CA ARG A 205 12.39 -10.22 1.55
C ARG A 205 11.88 -9.80 2.94
N LEU A 206 11.39 -8.57 3.05
CA LEU A 206 10.83 -8.03 4.28
C LEU A 206 9.65 -8.86 4.76
N LEU A 207 8.68 -9.11 3.88
CA LEU A 207 7.47 -9.84 4.24
C LEU A 207 7.73 -11.33 4.43
N ASP A 208 8.62 -11.93 3.65
CA ASP A 208 9.07 -13.31 3.88
C ASP A 208 9.74 -13.44 5.25
N ARG A 209 10.57 -12.47 5.64
CA ARG A 209 11.19 -12.40 6.96
C ARG A 209 10.16 -12.20 8.07
N LEU A 210 9.18 -11.33 7.88
CA LEU A 210 8.08 -11.12 8.81
C LEU A 210 7.32 -12.43 9.08
N VAL A 211 6.99 -13.17 8.01
CA VAL A 211 6.28 -14.45 8.14
C VAL A 211 7.15 -15.46 8.86
N ALA A 212 8.42 -15.60 8.50
CA ALA A 212 9.33 -16.56 9.11
C ALA A 212 9.54 -16.31 10.61
N ASP A 213 9.64 -15.05 11.03
CA ASP A 213 9.94 -14.69 12.42
C ASP A 213 8.73 -14.76 13.34
N TYR A 214 7.52 -14.50 12.83
CA TYR A 214 6.35 -14.24 13.69
C TYR A 214 5.10 -15.06 13.38
N TYR A 215 5.02 -15.70 12.20
CA TYR A 215 3.75 -16.27 11.72
C TYR A 215 3.85 -17.70 11.17
N GLU A 216 5.00 -18.33 11.31
CA GLU A 216 5.16 -19.77 11.06
C GLU A 216 5.09 -20.57 12.37
N SER A 217 4.28 -21.62 12.38
CA SER A 217 4.08 -22.53 13.50
C SER A 217 4.60 -23.95 13.19
#